data_571d745b94f8dab1733783203556fb71
#
_entry.id   571d745b94f8dab1733783203556fb71
#
_cell.length_a   1.000
_cell.length_b   1.000
_cell.length_c   1.000
_cell.angle_alpha   90.00
_cell.angle_beta   90.00
_cell.angle_gamma   90.00
#
_symmetry.space_group_name_H-M   'P 1'
#
loop_
_entity.id
_entity.type
_entity.pdbx_description
1 polymer ?
#
loop_
_entity_poly.entity_id
_entity_poly.type
_entity_poly.pdbx_seq_one_letter_code
_entity_poly.pdbx_strand_id
1 'polypeptide(L)'
;MRVLVIEDNPDLRDFLRLALEAQNYEVLTAAHGQEALSYLDGHGVDAIVTDLFMPEMDGIETVAAVRKRFPGVRVIAMSGRPGVDYLPVARELGVKHTLRKPFEVQELIAALEDGG
;
A
#
# COMPACT_ATOMS: atom_id res chain seq x y z
N MET A 1 12.44 8.89 -0.48
CA MET A 1 11.75 7.61 -0.17
C MET A 1 11.10 7.08 -1.42
N ARG A 2 11.27 5.81 -1.67
CA ARG A 2 10.61 5.11 -2.79
C ARG A 2 9.39 4.37 -2.28
N VAL A 3 8.23 4.64 -2.89
CA VAL A 3 6.94 4.08 -2.48
C VAL A 3 6.36 3.26 -3.62
N LEU A 4 5.87 2.07 -3.31
CA LEU A 4 5.16 1.24 -4.27
C LEU A 4 3.67 1.31 -3.96
N VAL A 5 2.87 1.77 -4.91
CA VAL A 5 1.42 1.87 -4.79
C VAL A 5 0.79 0.65 -5.48
N ILE A 6 0.00 -0.11 -4.74
CA ILE A 6 -0.68 -1.31 -5.23
C ILE A 6 -2.17 -1.05 -5.20
N GLU A 7 -2.76 -0.87 -6.37
CA GLU A 7 -4.17 -0.51 -6.51
C GLU A 7 -4.68 -0.99 -7.86
N ASP A 8 -5.78 -1.74 -7.87
CA ASP A 8 -6.35 -2.28 -9.10
C ASP A 8 -7.14 -1.26 -9.92
N ASN A 9 -7.67 -0.21 -9.29
CA ASN A 9 -8.37 0.86 -9.99
C ASN A 9 -7.34 1.80 -10.63
N PRO A 10 -7.28 1.89 -11.97
CA PRO A 10 -6.25 2.70 -12.61
C PRO A 10 -6.36 4.19 -12.33
N ASP A 11 -7.56 4.72 -12.17
CA ASP A 11 -7.74 6.14 -11.88
C ASP A 11 -7.22 6.50 -10.50
N LEU A 12 -7.55 5.69 -9.49
CA LEU A 12 -7.05 5.91 -8.14
C LEU A 12 -5.54 5.69 -8.08
N ARG A 13 -5.04 4.67 -8.75
CA ARG A 13 -3.60 4.39 -8.83
C ARG A 13 -2.84 5.58 -9.38
N ASP A 14 -3.31 6.15 -10.50
CA ASP A 14 -2.68 7.31 -11.11
C ASP A 14 -2.78 8.54 -10.22
N PHE A 15 -3.92 8.75 -9.57
CA PHE A 15 -4.11 9.86 -8.65
C PHE A 15 -3.11 9.78 -7.50
N LEU A 16 -2.97 8.61 -6.88
CA LEU A 16 -2.04 8.43 -5.78
C LEU A 16 -0.59 8.63 -6.22
N ARG A 17 -0.24 8.11 -7.41
CA ARG A 17 1.10 8.31 -7.96
C ARG A 17 1.41 9.79 -8.11
N LEU A 18 0.52 10.54 -8.75
CA LEU A 18 0.72 11.96 -8.99
C LEU A 18 0.80 12.75 -7.68
N ALA A 19 -0.08 12.43 -6.73
CA ALA A 19 -0.09 13.10 -5.45
C ALA A 19 1.21 12.89 -4.67
N LEU A 20 1.73 11.67 -4.69
CA LEU A 20 2.97 11.35 -3.99
C LEU A 20 4.19 11.93 -4.71
N GLU A 21 4.20 11.89 -6.04
CA GLU A 21 5.29 12.51 -6.80
C GLU A 21 5.35 14.03 -6.55
N ALA A 22 4.19 14.67 -6.37
CA ALA A 22 4.14 16.09 -6.04
C ALA A 22 4.78 16.40 -4.68
N GLN A 23 4.90 15.40 -3.80
CA GLN A 23 5.55 15.53 -2.51
C GLN A 23 7.00 15.01 -2.54
N ASN A 24 7.55 14.84 -3.74
CA ASN A 24 8.93 14.42 -3.98
C ASN A 24 9.23 12.97 -3.62
N TYR A 25 8.21 12.12 -3.55
CA TYR A 25 8.43 10.67 -3.44
C TYR A 25 8.72 10.08 -4.82
N GLU A 26 9.58 9.09 -4.85
CA GLU A 26 9.77 8.27 -6.04
C GLU A 26 8.72 7.16 -5.99
N VAL A 27 7.91 7.02 -7.03
CA VAL A 27 6.73 6.15 -6.98
C VAL A 27 6.81 5.07 -8.05
N LEU A 28 6.64 3.82 -7.63
CA LEU A 28 6.36 2.69 -8.51
C LEU A 28 4.89 2.31 -8.33
N THR A 29 4.28 1.74 -9.34
CA THR A 29 2.88 1.33 -9.25
C THR A 29 2.72 -0.12 -9.68
N ALA A 30 1.74 -0.79 -9.09
CA ALA A 30 1.37 -2.16 -9.43
C ALA A 30 -0.15 -2.28 -9.39
N ALA A 31 -0.70 -3.09 -10.27
CA ALA A 31 -2.15 -3.30 -10.34
C ALA A 31 -2.62 -4.41 -9.38
N HIS A 32 -1.73 -5.28 -8.96
CA HIS A 32 -2.06 -6.40 -8.07
C HIS A 32 -0.82 -6.89 -7.33
N GLY A 33 -1.05 -7.78 -6.38
CA GLY A 33 0.01 -8.22 -5.46
C GLY A 33 1.16 -8.96 -6.10
N GLN A 34 0.92 -9.79 -7.12
CA GLN A 34 2.00 -10.53 -7.77
C GLN A 34 2.97 -9.60 -8.46
N GLU A 35 2.45 -8.60 -9.17
CA GLU A 35 3.28 -7.59 -9.81
C GLU A 35 4.10 -6.83 -8.76
N ALA A 36 3.46 -6.50 -7.62
CA ALA A 36 4.14 -5.81 -6.54
C ALA A 36 5.30 -6.61 -5.98
N LEU A 37 5.10 -7.91 -5.74
CA LEU A 37 6.16 -8.77 -5.21
C LEU A 37 7.33 -8.88 -6.19
N SER A 38 7.04 -8.90 -7.49
CA SER A 38 8.09 -8.88 -8.52
C SER A 38 8.93 -7.60 -8.43
N TYR A 39 8.28 -6.45 -8.23
CA TYR A 39 9.01 -5.20 -8.05
C TYR A 39 9.89 -5.23 -6.80
N LEU A 40 9.37 -5.75 -5.69
CA LEU A 40 10.12 -5.80 -4.44
C LEU A 40 11.36 -6.68 -4.56
N ASP A 41 11.30 -7.73 -5.36
CA ASP A 41 12.48 -8.59 -5.58
C ASP A 41 13.59 -7.86 -6.33
N GLY A 42 13.26 -6.89 -7.18
CA GLY A 42 14.22 -6.22 -8.03
C GLY A 42 14.54 -4.77 -7.66
N HIS A 43 13.77 -4.17 -6.76
CA HIS A 43 13.88 -2.74 -6.44
C HIS A 43 13.85 -2.53 -4.93
N GLY A 44 14.72 -1.66 -4.45
CA GLY A 44 14.65 -1.23 -3.06
C GLY A 44 13.46 -0.30 -2.86
N VAL A 45 12.50 -0.72 -2.05
CA VAL A 45 11.30 0.05 -1.76
C VAL A 45 11.24 0.30 -0.25
N ASP A 46 10.95 1.53 0.14
CA ASP A 46 10.89 1.91 1.55
C ASP A 46 9.52 1.66 2.16
N ALA A 47 8.48 1.83 1.34
CA ALA A 47 7.10 1.66 1.82
C ALA A 47 6.20 1.16 0.70
N ILE A 48 5.17 0.42 1.07
CA ILE A 48 4.08 0.09 0.15
C ILE A 48 2.78 0.70 0.66
N VAL A 49 1.93 1.11 -0.29
CA VAL A 49 0.56 1.55 -0.02
C VAL A 49 -0.32 0.59 -0.80
N THR A 50 -1.08 -0.23 -0.12
CA THR A 50 -1.84 -1.28 -0.79
C THR A 50 -3.30 -1.29 -0.40
N ASP A 51 -4.17 -1.46 -1.42
CA ASP A 51 -5.55 -1.81 -1.19
C ASP A 51 -5.59 -3.25 -0.65
N LEU A 52 -6.45 -3.51 0.31
CA LEU A 52 -6.60 -4.84 0.90
C LEU A 52 -7.55 -5.73 0.11
N PHE A 53 -8.29 -5.18 -0.84
CA PHE A 53 -9.22 -5.95 -1.64
C PHE A 53 -8.89 -5.82 -3.12
N MET A 54 -8.32 -6.87 -3.70
CA MET A 54 -7.91 -6.92 -5.10
C MET A 54 -8.24 -8.30 -5.68
N PRO A 55 -8.60 -8.38 -6.99
CA PRO A 55 -9.16 -9.61 -7.54
C PRO A 55 -8.21 -10.79 -7.68
N GLU A 56 -6.94 -10.62 -7.98
CA GLU A 56 -6.07 -11.76 -8.27
C GLU A 56 -5.33 -12.28 -7.05
N MET A 57 -4.51 -11.46 -6.45
CA MET A 57 -3.89 -11.77 -5.18
C MET A 57 -4.36 -10.67 -4.24
N ASP A 58 -5.17 -11.02 -3.25
CA ASP A 58 -5.77 -9.99 -2.44
C ASP A 58 -4.72 -9.27 -1.58
N GLY A 59 -5.12 -8.11 -1.07
CA GLY A 59 -4.20 -7.28 -0.30
C GLY A 59 -3.72 -7.94 0.97
N ILE A 60 -4.54 -8.77 1.59
CA ILE A 60 -4.15 -9.50 2.80
C ILE A 60 -3.00 -10.46 2.50
N GLU A 61 -3.11 -11.23 1.42
CA GLU A 61 -2.02 -12.12 1.00
C GLU A 61 -0.75 -11.35 0.68
N THR A 62 -0.91 -10.21 0.00
CA THR A 62 0.22 -9.35 -0.33
C THR A 62 0.91 -8.82 0.93
N VAL A 63 0.13 -8.32 1.89
CA VAL A 63 0.66 -7.82 3.15
C VAL A 63 1.41 -8.93 3.90
N ALA A 64 0.81 -10.12 3.98
CA ALA A 64 1.44 -11.24 4.66
C ALA A 64 2.78 -11.61 4.02
N ALA A 65 2.83 -11.65 2.68
CA ALA A 65 4.06 -11.97 1.95
C ALA A 65 5.13 -10.90 2.16
N VAL A 66 4.74 -9.63 2.12
CA VAL A 66 5.68 -8.52 2.33
C VAL A 66 6.24 -8.54 3.74
N ARG A 67 5.38 -8.73 4.74
CA ARG A 67 5.82 -8.78 6.13
C ARG A 67 6.79 -9.92 6.38
N LYS A 68 6.60 -11.04 5.70
CA LYS A 68 7.46 -12.20 5.86
C LYS A 68 8.79 -12.06 5.12
N ARG A 69 8.73 -11.61 3.86
CA ARG A 69 9.91 -11.58 2.98
C ARG A 69 10.68 -10.28 3.02
N PHE A 70 10.01 -9.18 3.32
CA PHE A 70 10.60 -7.84 3.30
C PHE A 70 10.23 -7.09 4.58
N PRO A 71 10.67 -7.56 5.75
CA PRO A 71 10.20 -7.00 7.04
C PRO A 71 10.60 -5.55 7.27
N GLY A 72 11.58 -5.03 6.52
CA GLY A 72 11.98 -3.63 6.64
C GLY A 72 11.11 -2.67 5.85
N VAL A 73 10.22 -3.17 4.99
CA VAL A 73 9.34 -2.33 4.19
C VAL A 73 8.14 -1.90 5.03
N ARG A 74 7.89 -0.59 5.07
CA ARG A 74 6.72 -0.05 5.77
C ARG A 74 5.45 -0.36 4.96
N VAL A 75 4.40 -0.79 5.63
CA VAL A 75 3.13 -1.12 4.97
C VAL A 75 2.04 -0.18 5.43
N ILE A 76 1.36 0.46 4.48
CA ILE A 76 0.16 1.26 4.71
C ILE A 76 -0.97 0.58 3.98
N ALA A 77 -2.00 0.16 4.72
CA ALA A 77 -3.13 -0.57 4.17
C ALA A 77 -4.33 0.34 3.97
N MET A 78 -4.99 0.21 2.81
CA MET A 78 -6.20 0.94 2.48
C MET A 78 -7.38 -0.02 2.37
N SER A 79 -8.55 0.36 2.85
CA SER A 79 -9.76 -0.42 2.69
C SER A 79 -10.96 0.50 2.56
N GLY A 80 -11.88 0.15 1.67
CA GLY A 80 -13.06 0.98 1.43
C GLY A 80 -14.23 0.20 0.87
N ARG A 81 -14.14 -1.12 0.83
CA ARG A 81 -15.23 -1.92 0.30
C ARG A 81 -16.39 -1.94 1.29
N PRO A 82 -17.60 -1.53 0.87
CA PRO A 82 -18.76 -1.55 1.76
C PRO A 82 -19.07 -2.96 2.26
N GLY A 83 -19.40 -3.07 3.53
CA GLY A 83 -19.80 -4.34 4.15
C GLY A 83 -18.67 -5.27 4.50
N VAL A 84 -17.42 -4.93 4.15
CA VAL A 84 -16.25 -5.77 4.45
C VAL A 84 -15.15 -4.87 4.97
N ASP A 85 -14.63 -5.17 6.16
CA ASP A 85 -13.55 -4.39 6.75
C ASP A 85 -12.36 -5.32 7.04
N TYR A 86 -11.32 -5.20 6.22
CA TYR A 86 -10.10 -5.98 6.38
C TYR A 86 -9.04 -5.30 7.24
N LEU A 87 -9.29 -4.08 7.70
CA LEU A 87 -8.28 -3.35 8.48
C LEU A 87 -7.89 -4.05 9.79
N PRO A 88 -8.82 -4.67 10.54
CA PRO A 88 -8.42 -5.42 11.73
C PRO A 88 -7.47 -6.57 11.43
N VAL A 89 -7.68 -7.28 10.30
CA VAL A 89 -6.79 -8.37 9.89
C VAL A 89 -5.41 -7.83 9.56
N ALA A 90 -5.33 -6.71 8.86
CA ALA A 90 -4.05 -6.09 8.55
C ALA A 90 -3.30 -5.71 9.83
N ARG A 91 -3.99 -5.19 10.83
CA ARG A 91 -3.38 -4.85 12.12
C ARG A 91 -2.82 -6.08 12.81
N GLU A 92 -3.52 -7.22 12.75
CA GLU A 92 -3.01 -8.47 13.30
C GLU A 92 -1.74 -8.94 12.59
N LEU A 93 -1.59 -8.59 11.31
CA LEU A 93 -0.37 -8.89 10.54
C LEU A 93 0.77 -7.91 10.84
N GLY A 94 0.57 -6.96 11.75
CA GLY A 94 1.60 -6.03 12.15
C GLY A 94 1.62 -4.71 11.38
N VAL A 95 0.58 -4.44 10.60
CA VAL A 95 0.46 -3.16 9.89
C VAL A 95 0.10 -2.07 10.89
N LYS A 96 0.93 -1.04 10.97
CA LYS A 96 0.73 0.06 11.92
C LYS A 96 -0.18 1.16 11.39
N HIS A 97 -0.17 1.36 10.06
CA HIS A 97 -0.91 2.45 9.43
C HIS A 97 -1.99 1.92 8.52
N THR A 98 -3.22 2.26 8.82
CA THR A 98 -4.38 1.84 8.05
C THR A 98 -5.21 3.07 7.69
N LEU A 99 -5.70 3.11 6.45
CA LEU A 99 -6.52 4.20 5.93
C LEU A 99 -7.83 3.64 5.41
N ARG A 100 -8.93 4.26 5.80
CA ARG A 100 -10.25 3.88 5.33
C ARG A 100 -10.64 4.82 4.19
N LYS A 101 -11.01 4.26 3.05
CA LYS A 101 -11.49 5.06 1.91
C LYS A 101 -12.90 5.59 2.18
N PRO A 102 -13.22 6.82 1.76
CA PRO A 102 -12.31 7.80 1.19
C PRO A 102 -11.42 8.43 2.26
N PHE A 103 -10.18 8.77 1.90
CA PHE A 103 -9.26 9.45 2.81
C PHE A 103 -8.65 10.66 2.10
N GLU A 104 -8.16 11.60 2.90
CA GLU A 104 -7.44 12.75 2.36
C GLU A 104 -5.99 12.38 2.05
N VAL A 105 -5.41 12.98 1.01
CA VAL A 105 -4.00 12.75 0.68
C VAL A 105 -3.11 13.06 1.87
N GLN A 106 -3.47 14.06 2.69
CA GLN A 106 -2.70 14.41 3.87
C GLN A 106 -2.61 13.28 4.88
N GLU A 107 -3.65 12.47 4.99
CA GLU A 107 -3.62 11.30 5.88
C GLU A 107 -2.59 10.27 5.39
N LEU A 108 -2.53 10.07 4.08
CA LEU A 108 -1.53 9.17 3.48
C LEU A 108 -0.11 9.70 3.69
N ILE A 109 0.09 10.99 3.44
CA ILE A 109 1.39 11.61 3.63
C ILE A 109 1.83 11.49 5.09
N ALA A 110 0.92 11.77 6.02
CA ALA A 110 1.22 11.65 7.45
C ALA A 110 1.63 10.23 7.83
N ALA A 111 0.96 9.22 7.27
CA ALA A 111 1.30 7.82 7.52
C ALA A 111 2.70 7.48 6.99
N LEU A 112 3.05 8.01 5.81
CA LEU A 112 4.37 7.78 5.21
C LEU A 112 5.48 8.48 6.00
N GLU A 113 5.18 9.61 6.60
CA GLU A 113 6.17 10.40 7.35
C GLU A 113 6.32 9.98 8.81
N ASP A 114 5.39 9.17 9.31
CA ASP A 114 5.48 8.67 10.67
C ASP A 114 6.66 7.71 10.79
N GLY A 115 7.64 8.08 11.59
CA GLY A 115 8.86 7.30 11.78
C GLY A 115 8.71 6.07 12.65
N GLY A 116 7.48 5.78 13.06
CA GLY A 116 7.21 4.65 13.96
C GLY A 116 7.18 3.27 13.26
#